data_2b28d7fdd98326f586e991dbea7cdf8b
#
_entry.id   2b28d7fdd98326f586e991dbea7cdf8b
#
_cell.length_a   1.000
_cell.length_b   1.000
_cell.length_c   1.000
_cell.angle_alpha   90.00
_cell.angle_beta   90.00
_cell.angle_gamma   90.00
#
_symmetry.space_group_name_H-M   'P 1'
#
loop_
_entity.id
_entity.type
_entity.pdbx_description
1 polymer ?
#
loop_
_entity_poly.entity_id
_entity_poly.type
_entity_poly.pdbx_seq_one_letter_code
_entity_poly.pdbx_strand_id
1 'polypeptide(L)'
;MIQLVGILNVTPDSFSDGGQFLDPERAVDRARHMFAEGAALVDVGAESTRPHATPLTPTEEWARLEPVLKPLLDEFPGKISLDSYHAETVRRALEVGSVIVNDVTGFHNPAMVDVVAEFKPTVIVSHLPGSDIQAAHAEQPVARIEQVRDDLLATAHVLEDKGLRRDQIILDPGIGFGKTMELNQQLLMFAEHVPDYAVMIGYSRKRFLGEHRMELEPNLAAGRIAIAHGAAYLRVHDVAGHIKLQEEV
;
A
#
# COMPACT_ATOMS: atom_id res chain seq x y z
N MET A 1 4.88 -17.23 -7.71
CA MET A 1 3.43 -16.96 -7.95
C MET A 1 3.15 -15.56 -7.44
N ILE A 2 2.50 -14.71 -8.24
CA ILE A 2 2.12 -13.32 -7.86
C ILE A 2 1.15 -13.32 -6.67
N GLN A 3 1.32 -12.36 -5.76
CA GLN A 3 0.45 -12.21 -4.60
C GLN A 3 -0.46 -10.99 -4.77
N LEU A 4 -1.77 -11.18 -4.58
CA LEU A 4 -2.75 -10.10 -4.65
C LEU A 4 -2.92 -9.46 -3.26
N VAL A 5 -2.86 -8.12 -3.23
CA VAL A 5 -3.10 -7.30 -2.03
C VAL A 5 -4.40 -6.54 -2.23
N GLY A 6 -5.43 -6.93 -1.50
CA GLY A 6 -6.74 -6.28 -1.57
C GLY A 6 -6.76 -4.94 -0.82
N ILE A 7 -7.27 -3.88 -1.44
CA ILE A 7 -7.39 -2.54 -0.83
C ILE A 7 -8.68 -2.46 -0.02
N LEU A 8 -8.56 -2.22 1.28
CA LEU A 8 -9.69 -2.01 2.19
C LEU A 8 -9.63 -0.62 2.82
N ASN A 9 -10.43 0.31 2.30
CA ASN A 9 -10.52 1.66 2.86
C ASN A 9 -11.61 1.71 3.94
N VAL A 10 -11.20 1.98 5.18
CA VAL A 10 -12.06 2.11 6.37
C VAL A 10 -12.41 3.58 6.57
N THR A 11 -13.08 4.16 5.56
CA THR A 11 -13.51 5.56 5.57
C THR A 11 -15.04 5.67 5.69
N PRO A 12 -15.59 6.75 6.28
CA PRO A 12 -17.03 6.92 6.42
C PRO A 12 -17.80 6.77 5.09
N ASP A 13 -17.22 7.20 3.98
CA ASP A 13 -17.84 7.12 2.65
C ASP A 13 -17.87 5.69 2.09
N SER A 14 -17.05 4.78 2.62
CA SER A 14 -16.91 3.42 2.09
C SER A 14 -17.90 2.42 2.71
N PHE A 15 -18.30 2.61 3.98
CA PHE A 15 -19.08 1.63 4.75
C PHE A 15 -20.22 2.26 5.56
N SER A 16 -20.77 3.42 5.14
CA SER A 16 -21.87 4.05 5.85
C SER A 16 -23.22 3.79 5.20
N ASP A 17 -24.23 3.52 6.02
CA ASP A 17 -25.64 3.61 5.61
C ASP A 17 -26.08 5.07 5.74
N GLY A 18 -25.89 5.85 4.66
CA GLY A 18 -26.30 7.26 4.60
C GLY A 18 -25.30 8.28 5.16
N GLY A 19 -24.00 7.92 5.30
CA GLY A 19 -22.90 8.91 5.36
C GLY A 19 -22.48 9.40 6.76
N GLN A 20 -22.90 8.79 7.88
CA GLN A 20 -22.52 9.32 9.19
C GLN A 20 -21.71 8.38 10.11
N PHE A 21 -21.73 7.05 9.92
CA PHE A 21 -20.99 6.13 10.77
C PHE A 21 -20.33 5.02 9.94
N LEU A 22 -19.07 4.74 10.28
CA LEU A 22 -18.36 3.55 9.82
C LEU A 22 -19.02 2.32 10.41
N ASP A 23 -19.27 1.29 9.59
CA ASP A 23 -19.69 -0.03 10.04
C ASP A 23 -18.47 -0.98 10.02
N PRO A 24 -17.85 -1.25 11.19
CA PRO A 24 -16.68 -2.11 11.27
C PRO A 24 -16.96 -3.55 10.83
N GLU A 25 -18.16 -4.08 11.09
CA GLU A 25 -18.53 -5.45 10.71
C GLU A 25 -18.53 -5.63 9.19
N ARG A 26 -19.06 -4.65 8.45
CA ARG A 26 -19.01 -4.64 6.98
C ARG A 26 -17.59 -4.56 6.44
N ALA A 27 -16.69 -3.82 7.11
CA ALA A 27 -15.29 -3.75 6.72
C ALA A 27 -14.60 -5.10 6.94
N VAL A 28 -14.83 -5.75 8.07
CA VAL A 28 -14.32 -7.10 8.37
C VAL A 28 -14.86 -8.13 7.38
N ASP A 29 -16.17 -8.10 7.09
CA ASP A 29 -16.76 -9.00 6.10
C ASP A 29 -16.19 -8.76 4.69
N ARG A 30 -15.92 -7.52 4.31
CA ARG A 30 -15.26 -7.24 3.01
C ARG A 30 -13.86 -7.83 2.97
N ALA A 31 -13.08 -7.74 4.05
CA ALA A 31 -11.77 -8.40 4.13
C ALA A 31 -11.88 -9.92 3.98
N ARG A 32 -12.83 -10.55 4.67
CA ARG A 32 -13.12 -12.00 4.54
C ARG A 32 -13.43 -12.39 3.09
N HIS A 33 -14.24 -11.59 2.40
CA HIS A 33 -14.52 -11.81 0.98
C HIS A 33 -13.27 -11.67 0.11
N MET A 34 -12.41 -10.67 0.35
CA MET A 34 -11.15 -10.53 -0.39
C MET A 34 -10.24 -11.76 -0.21
N PHE A 35 -10.15 -12.30 1.01
CA PHE A 35 -9.40 -13.55 1.25
C PHE A 35 -10.04 -14.75 0.54
N ALA A 36 -11.36 -14.86 0.56
CA ALA A 36 -12.08 -15.91 -0.17
C ALA A 36 -11.94 -15.77 -1.69
N GLU A 37 -11.80 -14.55 -2.21
CA GLU A 37 -11.51 -14.23 -3.61
C GLU A 37 -10.04 -14.52 -4.01
N GLY A 38 -9.15 -14.85 -3.06
CA GLY A 38 -7.75 -15.21 -3.31
C GLY A 38 -6.73 -14.13 -2.99
N ALA A 39 -7.07 -13.09 -2.22
CA ALA A 39 -6.07 -12.14 -1.71
C ALA A 39 -5.06 -12.87 -0.81
N ALA A 40 -3.77 -12.60 -1.00
CA ALA A 40 -2.72 -13.03 -0.10
C ALA A 40 -2.62 -12.13 1.14
N LEU A 41 -2.85 -10.84 0.92
CA LEU A 41 -2.85 -9.79 1.95
C LEU A 41 -4.08 -8.90 1.76
N VAL A 42 -4.54 -8.27 2.84
CA VAL A 42 -5.49 -7.15 2.81
C VAL A 42 -4.82 -5.93 3.43
N ASP A 43 -4.79 -4.83 2.67
CA ASP A 43 -4.17 -3.57 3.05
C ASP A 43 -5.25 -2.60 3.56
N VAL A 44 -5.22 -2.34 4.87
CA VAL A 44 -6.27 -1.64 5.61
C VAL A 44 -5.82 -0.21 5.89
N GLY A 45 -6.55 0.78 5.38
CA GLY A 45 -6.28 2.19 5.62
C GLY A 45 -7.54 2.96 6.01
N ALA A 46 -7.43 3.89 6.97
CA ALA A 46 -8.54 4.72 7.44
C ALA A 46 -8.48 6.17 6.95
N GLU A 47 -7.40 6.55 6.30
CA GLU A 47 -7.19 7.88 5.76
C GLU A 47 -7.11 7.86 4.24
N SER A 48 -7.68 8.87 3.60
CA SER A 48 -7.60 9.03 2.15
C SER A 48 -6.37 9.83 1.77
N THR A 49 -5.50 9.27 0.95
CA THR A 49 -4.33 9.96 0.37
C THR A 49 -4.67 10.74 -0.91
N ARG A 50 -5.95 10.92 -1.23
CA ARG A 50 -6.39 11.70 -2.40
C ARG A 50 -6.10 13.18 -2.21
N PRO A 51 -5.86 13.96 -3.30
CA PRO A 51 -5.78 15.40 -3.22
C PRO A 51 -6.98 16.00 -2.49
N HIS A 52 -6.71 16.96 -1.58
CA HIS A 52 -7.73 17.66 -0.78
C HIS A 52 -8.46 16.82 0.28
N ALA A 53 -8.00 15.60 0.57
CA ALA A 53 -8.49 14.86 1.73
C ALA A 53 -8.06 15.59 3.02
N THR A 54 -8.94 15.58 4.02
CA THR A 54 -8.61 16.13 5.34
C THR A 54 -7.77 15.11 6.09
N PRO A 55 -6.54 15.46 6.51
CA PRO A 55 -5.73 14.58 7.34
C PRO A 55 -6.41 14.24 8.65
N LEU A 56 -6.21 13.02 9.12
CA LEU A 56 -6.67 12.58 10.43
C LEU A 56 -5.57 12.82 11.48
N THR A 57 -5.98 13.00 12.72
CA THR A 57 -5.05 12.82 13.85
C THR A 57 -4.81 11.32 14.09
N PRO A 58 -3.67 10.91 14.67
CA PRO A 58 -3.44 9.50 15.03
C PRO A 58 -4.55 8.89 15.90
N THR A 59 -5.15 9.70 16.77
CA THR A 59 -6.27 9.25 17.63
C THR A 59 -7.54 8.99 16.82
N GLU A 60 -7.88 9.85 15.87
CA GLU A 60 -9.02 9.66 14.99
C GLU A 60 -8.82 8.48 14.05
N GLU A 61 -7.61 8.33 13.50
CA GLU A 61 -7.25 7.19 12.67
C GLU A 61 -7.37 5.88 13.45
N TRP A 62 -6.79 5.80 14.65
CA TRP A 62 -6.89 4.62 15.50
C TRP A 62 -8.33 4.25 15.86
N ALA A 63 -9.16 5.24 16.20
CA ALA A 63 -10.56 5.01 16.52
C ALA A 63 -11.35 4.36 15.37
N ARG A 64 -10.97 4.62 14.11
CA ARG A 64 -11.54 3.96 12.93
C ARG A 64 -10.97 2.55 12.70
N LEU A 65 -9.67 2.38 12.93
CA LEU A 65 -8.93 1.15 12.63
C LEU A 65 -9.14 0.07 13.70
N GLU A 66 -9.10 0.41 14.98
CA GLU A 66 -9.10 -0.55 16.09
C GLU A 66 -10.24 -1.58 16.00
N PRO A 67 -11.52 -1.19 15.79
CA PRO A 67 -12.63 -2.13 15.74
C PRO A 67 -12.60 -3.05 14.51
N VAL A 68 -11.82 -2.72 13.48
CA VAL A 68 -11.62 -3.52 12.27
C VAL A 68 -10.36 -4.38 12.38
N LEU A 69 -9.24 -3.79 12.84
CA LEU A 69 -7.95 -4.47 12.91
C LEU A 69 -7.94 -5.63 13.89
N LYS A 70 -8.48 -5.45 15.11
CA LYS A 70 -8.46 -6.51 16.12
C LYS A 70 -9.06 -7.84 15.62
N PRO A 71 -10.32 -7.89 15.13
CA PRO A 71 -10.87 -9.14 14.63
C PRO A 71 -10.11 -9.67 13.40
N LEU A 72 -9.58 -8.80 12.52
CA LEU A 72 -8.82 -9.25 11.35
C LEU A 72 -7.46 -9.85 11.72
N LEU A 73 -6.76 -9.32 12.73
CA LEU A 73 -5.49 -9.85 13.19
C LEU A 73 -5.65 -11.21 13.88
N ASP A 74 -6.76 -11.41 14.59
CA ASP A 74 -7.11 -12.70 15.22
C ASP A 74 -7.45 -13.76 14.16
N GLU A 75 -8.20 -13.39 13.12
CA GLU A 75 -8.68 -14.31 12.09
C GLU A 75 -7.63 -14.59 11.00
N PHE A 76 -6.81 -13.59 10.64
CA PHE A 76 -5.84 -13.64 9.54
C PHE A 76 -4.44 -13.20 9.99
N PRO A 77 -3.80 -13.91 10.96
CA PRO A 77 -2.50 -13.49 11.49
C PRO A 77 -1.43 -13.43 10.39
N GLY A 78 -0.69 -12.31 10.35
CA GLY A 78 0.38 -12.08 9.38
C GLY A 78 -0.09 -11.77 7.94
N LYS A 79 -1.41 -11.61 7.70
CA LYS A 79 -1.96 -11.32 6.38
C LYS A 79 -2.57 -9.92 6.26
N ILE A 80 -2.45 -9.10 7.29
CA ILE A 80 -2.96 -7.73 7.30
C ILE A 80 -1.80 -6.77 7.12
N SER A 81 -1.94 -5.88 6.14
CA SER A 81 -1.11 -4.69 5.97
C SER A 81 -1.87 -3.48 6.50
N LEU A 82 -1.19 -2.60 7.19
CA LEU A 82 -1.72 -1.34 7.71
C LEU A 82 -1.18 -0.18 6.87
N ASP A 83 -2.06 0.46 6.09
CA ASP A 83 -1.76 1.68 5.31
C ASP A 83 -1.91 2.90 6.24
N SER A 84 -0.80 3.30 6.86
CA SER A 84 -0.71 4.44 7.75
C SER A 84 0.70 5.02 7.80
N TYR A 85 0.81 6.34 7.84
CA TYR A 85 2.04 7.10 8.04
C TYR A 85 2.15 7.73 9.45
N HIS A 86 1.21 7.41 10.33
CA HIS A 86 1.21 7.86 11.73
C HIS A 86 1.93 6.84 12.62
N ALA A 87 3.13 7.17 13.09
CA ALA A 87 3.94 6.30 13.94
C ALA A 87 3.21 5.80 15.21
N GLU A 88 2.34 6.65 15.82
CA GLU A 88 1.55 6.27 16.98
C GLU A 88 0.49 5.22 16.65
N THR A 89 -0.21 5.35 15.52
CA THR A 89 -1.17 4.36 15.03
C THR A 89 -0.50 3.03 14.75
N VAL A 90 0.64 3.07 14.04
CA VAL A 90 1.42 1.87 13.71
C VAL A 90 1.92 1.17 14.98
N ARG A 91 2.43 1.91 15.97
CA ARG A 91 2.83 1.34 17.26
C ARG A 91 1.68 0.58 17.93
N ARG A 92 0.51 1.22 18.05
CA ARG A 92 -0.68 0.61 18.65
C ARG A 92 -1.09 -0.68 17.90
N ALA A 93 -1.04 -0.66 16.58
CA ALA A 93 -1.37 -1.85 15.79
C ALA A 93 -0.38 -2.99 16.02
N LEU A 94 0.92 -2.70 16.09
CA LEU A 94 1.98 -3.70 16.36
C LEU A 94 1.91 -4.25 17.80
N GLU A 95 1.43 -3.48 18.76
CA GLU A 95 1.15 -3.93 20.14
C GLU A 95 -0.07 -4.88 20.21
N VAL A 96 -1.04 -4.71 19.30
CA VAL A 96 -2.24 -5.58 19.21
C VAL A 96 -1.93 -6.88 18.50
N GLY A 97 -1.10 -6.87 17.45
CA GLY A 97 -0.79 -8.09 16.70
C GLY A 97 0.22 -7.89 15.57
N SER A 98 0.44 -8.95 14.81
CA SER A 98 1.38 -8.93 13.69
C SER A 98 0.77 -8.24 12.47
N VAL A 99 1.22 -7.04 12.15
CA VAL A 99 0.87 -6.30 10.93
C VAL A 99 2.08 -6.10 10.03
N ILE A 100 1.84 -6.02 8.72
CA ILE A 100 2.78 -5.46 7.75
C ILE A 100 2.56 -3.94 7.76
N VAL A 101 3.61 -3.15 7.85
CA VAL A 101 3.50 -1.68 7.89
C VAL A 101 3.67 -1.12 6.48
N ASN A 102 2.62 -0.53 5.93
CA ASN A 102 2.64 0.15 4.63
C ASN A 102 2.65 1.67 4.85
N ASP A 103 3.82 2.30 4.71
CA ASP A 103 3.98 3.74 4.85
C ASP A 103 4.08 4.40 3.48
N VAL A 104 3.01 5.07 3.07
CA VAL A 104 2.93 5.80 1.79
C VAL A 104 3.92 6.98 1.73
N THR A 105 4.41 7.48 2.88
CA THR A 105 5.39 8.56 2.93
C THR A 105 6.84 8.08 2.80
N GLY A 106 7.07 6.77 2.72
CA GLY A 106 8.40 6.20 2.52
C GLY A 106 9.30 6.26 3.75
N PHE A 107 8.75 6.18 4.94
CA PHE A 107 9.49 6.22 6.22
C PHE A 107 10.31 7.49 6.42
N HIS A 108 9.88 8.62 5.85
CA HIS A 108 10.53 9.90 6.07
C HIS A 108 10.40 10.42 7.51
N ASN A 109 9.41 9.93 8.27
CA ASN A 109 9.23 10.27 9.67
C ASN A 109 10.19 9.44 10.55
N PRO A 110 11.17 10.04 11.26
CA PRO A 110 12.08 9.29 12.13
C PRO A 110 11.36 8.47 13.23
N ALA A 111 10.23 8.97 13.75
CA ALA A 111 9.45 8.22 14.73
C ALA A 111 8.88 6.92 14.17
N MET A 112 8.51 6.88 12.86
CA MET A 112 8.09 5.66 12.17
C MET A 112 9.25 4.67 12.05
N VAL A 113 10.44 5.16 11.69
CA VAL A 113 11.67 4.34 11.62
C VAL A 113 11.99 3.74 12.98
N ASP A 114 11.85 4.50 14.08
CA ASP A 114 12.10 4.00 15.44
C ASP A 114 11.09 2.91 15.84
N VAL A 115 9.81 3.08 15.48
CA VAL A 115 8.76 2.06 15.73
C VAL A 115 9.09 0.76 14.99
N VAL A 116 9.36 0.80 13.69
CA VAL A 116 9.66 -0.44 12.95
C VAL A 116 11.01 -1.04 13.34
N ALA A 117 11.97 -0.23 13.80
CA ALA A 117 13.23 -0.72 14.36
C ALA A 117 13.05 -1.48 15.68
N GLU A 118 12.06 -1.12 16.49
CA GLU A 118 11.72 -1.80 17.74
C GLU A 118 11.01 -3.14 17.49
N PHE A 119 9.94 -3.14 16.67
CA PHE A 119 9.07 -4.30 16.48
C PHE A 119 9.54 -5.26 15.37
N LYS A 120 10.39 -4.80 14.44
CA LYS A 120 10.89 -5.59 13.29
C LYS A 120 9.80 -6.23 12.41
N PRO A 121 8.73 -5.51 12.04
CA PRO A 121 7.70 -6.05 11.16
C PRO A 121 8.22 -6.19 9.72
N THR A 122 7.45 -6.83 8.86
CA THR A 122 7.57 -6.61 7.42
C THR A 122 7.06 -5.21 7.08
N VAL A 123 7.74 -4.52 6.17
CA VAL A 123 7.41 -3.15 5.78
C VAL A 123 7.23 -3.02 4.26
N ILE A 124 6.31 -2.15 3.85
CA ILE A 124 6.16 -1.70 2.47
C ILE A 124 6.59 -0.24 2.43
N VAL A 125 7.67 0.03 1.71
CA VAL A 125 8.27 1.36 1.55
C VAL A 125 7.78 1.95 0.24
N SER A 126 6.89 2.93 0.32
CA SER A 126 6.38 3.60 -0.87
C SER A 126 7.22 4.83 -1.23
N HIS A 127 7.45 5.06 -2.51
CA HIS A 127 8.11 6.26 -2.97
C HIS A 127 7.15 7.45 -3.03
N LEU A 128 7.38 8.43 -2.18
CA LEU A 128 6.73 9.74 -2.21
C LEU A 128 7.81 10.82 -2.46
N PRO A 129 7.68 11.66 -3.50
CA PRO A 129 8.57 12.82 -3.66
C PRO A 129 8.34 13.81 -2.50
N GLY A 130 9.41 14.14 -1.76
CA GLY A 130 9.29 14.92 -0.54
C GLY A 130 8.67 14.13 0.61
N SER A 131 8.24 14.82 1.67
CA SER A 131 7.70 14.21 2.89
C SER A 131 6.21 14.50 3.14
N ASP A 132 5.58 15.26 2.25
CA ASP A 132 4.17 15.69 2.37
C ASP A 132 3.34 15.16 1.20
N ILE A 133 2.33 14.37 1.52
CA ILE A 133 1.43 13.75 0.52
C ILE A 133 0.69 14.83 -0.30
N GLN A 134 0.29 15.93 0.31
CA GLN A 134 -0.43 17.00 -0.38
C GLN A 134 0.52 17.80 -1.28
N ALA A 135 1.75 18.08 -0.82
CA ALA A 135 2.79 18.76 -1.60
C ALA A 135 3.23 17.91 -2.80
N ALA A 136 3.33 16.59 -2.66
CA ALA A 136 3.70 15.68 -3.75
C ALA A 136 2.77 15.78 -4.97
N HIS A 137 1.53 16.23 -4.80
CA HIS A 137 0.60 16.47 -5.90
C HIS A 137 0.73 17.85 -6.56
N ALA A 138 1.43 18.79 -5.92
CA ALA A 138 1.53 20.18 -6.34
C ALA A 138 2.94 20.55 -6.92
N GLU A 139 3.97 19.77 -6.59
CA GLU A 139 5.35 20.00 -7.03
C GLU A 139 5.61 19.50 -8.46
N GLN A 140 6.80 19.85 -9.00
CA GLN A 140 7.22 19.32 -10.30
C GLN A 140 7.36 17.80 -10.21
N PRO A 141 6.71 17.05 -11.11
CA PRO A 141 6.68 15.60 -11.02
C PRO A 141 8.07 15.01 -11.29
N VAL A 142 8.39 13.95 -10.55
CA VAL A 142 9.54 13.08 -10.87
C VAL A 142 9.32 12.45 -12.24
N ALA A 143 10.36 12.46 -13.06
CA ALA A 143 10.31 11.99 -14.45
C ALA A 143 11.29 10.84 -14.75
N ARG A 144 12.12 10.42 -13.77
CA ARG A 144 13.20 9.45 -13.99
C ARG A 144 13.04 8.27 -13.02
N ILE A 145 13.08 7.06 -13.58
CA ILE A 145 12.95 5.81 -12.81
C ILE A 145 14.16 5.59 -11.88
N GLU A 146 15.35 6.05 -12.29
CA GLU A 146 16.57 5.94 -11.48
C GLU A 146 16.44 6.74 -10.18
N GLN A 147 15.79 7.91 -10.21
CA GLN A 147 15.55 8.68 -8.99
C GLN A 147 14.65 7.89 -8.03
N VAL A 148 13.54 7.32 -8.52
CA VAL A 148 12.64 6.48 -7.71
C VAL A 148 13.38 5.30 -7.09
N ARG A 149 14.24 4.65 -7.88
CA ARG A 149 15.09 3.55 -7.41
C ARG A 149 16.03 4.01 -6.30
N ASP A 150 16.79 5.08 -6.56
CA ASP A 150 17.84 5.54 -5.65
C ASP A 150 17.25 6.01 -4.31
N ASP A 151 16.12 6.72 -4.34
CA ASP A 151 15.40 7.16 -3.14
C ASP A 151 14.87 5.95 -2.31
N LEU A 152 14.26 4.96 -2.97
CA LEU A 152 13.78 3.75 -2.30
C LEU A 152 14.91 2.90 -1.71
N LEU A 153 16.02 2.75 -2.45
CA LEU A 153 17.18 2.01 -1.94
C LEU A 153 17.84 2.72 -0.76
N ALA A 154 17.91 4.06 -0.78
CA ALA A 154 18.42 4.83 0.36
C ALA A 154 17.58 4.56 1.62
N THR A 155 16.24 4.57 1.51
CA THR A 155 15.36 4.25 2.64
C THR A 155 15.52 2.79 3.08
N ALA A 156 15.57 1.85 2.13
CA ALA A 156 15.76 0.43 2.46
C ALA A 156 17.06 0.19 3.25
N HIS A 157 18.17 0.82 2.86
CA HIS A 157 19.44 0.73 3.59
C HIS A 157 19.33 1.32 5.01
N VAL A 158 18.63 2.45 5.20
CA VAL A 158 18.39 2.99 6.54
C VAL A 158 17.65 1.97 7.41
N LEU A 159 16.63 1.29 6.87
CA LEU A 159 15.87 0.28 7.60
C LEU A 159 16.71 -0.98 7.88
N GLU A 160 17.56 -1.41 6.93
CA GLU A 160 18.53 -2.50 7.13
C GLU A 160 19.54 -2.16 8.25
N ASP A 161 20.08 -0.93 8.27
CA ASP A 161 20.99 -0.44 9.31
C ASP A 161 20.31 -0.40 10.70
N LYS A 162 19.00 -0.18 10.74
CA LYS A 162 18.17 -0.28 11.94
C LYS A 162 17.84 -1.74 12.31
N GLY A 163 18.28 -2.71 11.52
CA GLY A 163 18.25 -4.15 11.79
C GLY A 163 17.01 -4.86 11.25
N LEU A 164 16.27 -4.31 10.29
CA LEU A 164 15.34 -5.08 9.48
C LEU A 164 16.13 -5.95 8.50
N ARG A 165 15.63 -7.16 8.22
CA ARG A 165 16.23 -8.00 7.17
C ARG A 165 15.67 -7.55 5.82
N ARG A 166 16.45 -7.73 4.75
CA ARG A 166 16.03 -7.41 3.37
C ARG A 166 14.73 -8.08 2.97
N ASP A 167 14.52 -9.33 3.38
CA ASP A 167 13.29 -10.08 3.10
C ASP A 167 12.04 -9.57 3.84
N GLN A 168 12.21 -8.63 4.77
CA GLN A 168 11.12 -7.90 5.43
C GLN A 168 10.79 -6.57 4.75
N ILE A 169 11.55 -6.17 3.72
CA ILE A 169 11.37 -4.89 3.04
C ILE A 169 10.78 -5.14 1.65
N ILE A 170 9.61 -4.59 1.40
CA ILE A 170 8.91 -4.58 0.11
C ILE A 170 8.95 -3.15 -0.42
N LEU A 171 9.35 -2.95 -1.66
CA LEU A 171 9.42 -1.62 -2.29
C LEU A 171 8.19 -1.39 -3.16
N ASP A 172 7.55 -0.21 -3.01
CA ASP A 172 6.48 0.26 -3.90
C ASP A 172 6.94 1.55 -4.60
N PRO A 173 7.02 1.59 -5.93
CA PRO A 173 7.47 2.79 -6.65
C PRO A 173 6.50 3.98 -6.54
N GLY A 174 5.36 3.85 -5.88
CA GLY A 174 4.42 4.93 -5.61
C GLY A 174 3.81 5.50 -6.89
N ILE A 175 3.32 4.66 -7.80
CA ILE A 175 2.62 5.08 -9.01
C ILE A 175 1.50 6.06 -8.65
N GLY A 176 1.43 7.21 -9.36
CA GLY A 176 0.39 8.23 -9.16
C GLY A 176 0.71 9.29 -8.10
N PHE A 177 1.83 9.16 -7.36
CA PHE A 177 2.28 10.16 -6.41
C PHE A 177 3.41 11.00 -7.00
N GLY A 178 3.09 12.24 -7.42
CA GLY A 178 4.09 13.21 -7.88
C GLY A 178 4.99 12.74 -9.01
N LYS A 179 4.45 12.05 -10.02
CA LYS A 179 5.20 11.48 -11.14
C LYS A 179 4.56 11.84 -12.47
N THR A 180 5.35 11.94 -13.55
CA THR A 180 4.82 12.14 -14.90
C THR A 180 3.99 10.94 -15.34
N MET A 181 3.13 11.13 -16.34
CA MET A 181 2.30 10.04 -16.89
C MET A 181 3.18 8.94 -17.50
N GLU A 182 4.23 9.33 -18.21
CA GLU A 182 5.21 8.43 -18.85
C GLU A 182 5.96 7.61 -17.80
N LEU A 183 6.41 8.25 -16.71
CA LEU A 183 7.08 7.53 -15.64
C LEU A 183 6.12 6.54 -14.96
N ASN A 184 4.86 6.92 -14.70
CA ASN A 184 3.88 6.01 -14.11
C ASN A 184 3.69 4.72 -14.94
N GLN A 185 3.78 4.81 -16.28
CA GLN A 185 3.73 3.63 -17.15
C GLN A 185 5.02 2.79 -17.03
N GLN A 186 6.20 3.44 -17.01
CA GLN A 186 7.48 2.76 -16.84
C GLN A 186 7.61 2.04 -15.50
N LEU A 187 7.02 2.59 -14.44
CA LEU A 187 7.05 2.01 -13.11
C LEU A 187 6.29 0.67 -12.96
N LEU A 188 5.52 0.25 -13.95
CA LEU A 188 5.00 -1.12 -14.01
C LEU A 188 6.14 -2.15 -14.12
N MET A 189 7.30 -1.76 -14.67
CA MET A 189 8.49 -2.60 -14.84
C MET A 189 9.54 -2.37 -13.73
N PHE A 190 9.17 -1.69 -12.65
CA PHE A 190 10.13 -1.22 -11.63
C PHE A 190 10.91 -2.35 -10.96
N ALA A 191 10.36 -3.55 -10.85
CA ALA A 191 11.03 -4.67 -10.17
C ALA A 191 12.37 -5.07 -10.84
N GLU A 192 12.54 -4.83 -12.13
CA GLU A 192 13.82 -5.07 -12.83
C GLU A 192 14.95 -4.16 -12.33
N HIS A 193 14.63 -3.00 -11.75
CA HIS A 193 15.59 -2.03 -11.24
C HIS A 193 16.07 -2.32 -9.81
N VAL A 194 15.40 -3.22 -9.08
CA VAL A 194 15.68 -3.57 -7.68
C VAL A 194 15.57 -5.08 -7.43
N PRO A 195 16.34 -5.92 -8.16
CA PRO A 195 16.18 -7.38 -8.17
C PRO A 195 16.41 -8.05 -6.82
N ASP A 196 17.04 -7.36 -5.87
CA ASP A 196 17.32 -7.88 -4.54
C ASP A 196 16.17 -7.69 -3.54
N TYR A 197 15.10 -6.99 -3.93
CA TYR A 197 13.94 -6.70 -3.09
C TYR A 197 12.65 -7.20 -3.71
N ALA A 198 11.69 -7.61 -2.88
CA ALA A 198 10.33 -7.81 -3.32
C ALA A 198 9.69 -6.46 -3.71
N VAL A 199 8.90 -6.44 -4.79
CA VAL A 199 8.25 -5.22 -5.26
C VAL A 199 6.74 -5.40 -5.28
N MET A 200 6.04 -4.42 -4.72
CA MET A 200 4.61 -4.25 -4.83
C MET A 200 4.29 -3.16 -5.86
N ILE A 201 3.37 -3.44 -6.77
CA ILE A 201 2.89 -2.46 -7.76
C ILE A 201 1.43 -2.12 -7.49
N GLY A 202 1.20 -0.85 -7.08
CA GLY A 202 -0.12 -0.30 -6.81
C GLY A 202 -0.62 0.56 -7.98
N TYR A 203 -1.22 -0.04 -9.01
CA TYR A 203 -1.68 0.64 -10.23
C TYR A 203 -3.19 0.82 -10.31
N SER A 204 -3.95 0.06 -9.53
CA SER A 204 -5.39 -0.12 -9.71
C SER A 204 -6.17 1.19 -9.74
N ARG A 205 -6.94 1.41 -10.81
CA ARG A 205 -7.80 2.56 -11.08
C ARG A 205 -7.09 3.91 -11.16
N LYS A 206 -5.75 3.92 -11.34
CA LYS A 206 -4.95 5.14 -11.40
C LYS A 206 -5.05 5.83 -12.76
N ARG A 207 -4.84 7.16 -12.80
CA ARG A 207 -5.09 8.02 -13.98
C ARG A 207 -4.31 7.62 -15.22
N PHE A 208 -3.10 7.08 -15.08
CA PHE A 208 -2.26 6.68 -16.20
C PHE A 208 -2.84 5.52 -17.04
N LEU A 209 -3.84 4.78 -16.50
CA LEU A 209 -4.59 3.77 -17.24
C LEU A 209 -5.65 4.36 -18.21
N GLY A 210 -5.77 5.70 -18.25
CA GLY A 210 -6.67 6.40 -19.17
C GLY A 210 -8.12 6.49 -18.68
N GLU A 211 -9.03 6.76 -19.63
CA GLU A 211 -10.46 7.00 -19.33
C GLU A 211 -11.17 5.75 -18.80
N HIS A 212 -10.79 4.58 -19.31
CA HIS A 212 -11.35 3.28 -18.94
C HIS A 212 -10.71 2.67 -17.66
N ARG A 213 -9.97 3.44 -16.86
CA ARG A 213 -9.25 2.97 -15.66
C ARG A 213 -10.13 2.28 -14.61
N MET A 214 -11.44 2.50 -14.65
CA MET A 214 -12.39 1.87 -13.73
C MET A 214 -12.83 0.48 -14.21
N GLU A 215 -12.61 0.16 -15.48
CA GLU A 215 -12.91 -1.13 -16.07
C GLU A 215 -11.81 -2.15 -15.70
N LEU A 216 -12.15 -3.43 -15.77
CA LEU A 216 -11.24 -4.51 -15.37
C LEU A 216 -10.06 -4.65 -16.33
N GLU A 217 -10.29 -4.64 -17.66
CA GLU A 217 -9.27 -5.00 -18.63
C GLU A 217 -8.03 -4.08 -18.65
N PRO A 218 -8.12 -2.73 -18.57
CA PRO A 218 -6.93 -1.89 -18.44
C PRO A 218 -6.12 -2.20 -17.18
N ASN A 219 -6.79 -2.57 -16.07
CA ASN A 219 -6.13 -2.98 -14.84
C ASN A 219 -5.41 -4.33 -15.00
N LEU A 220 -6.02 -5.29 -15.69
CA LEU A 220 -5.38 -6.57 -15.96
C LEU A 220 -4.19 -6.43 -16.91
N ALA A 221 -4.30 -5.59 -17.93
CA ALA A 221 -3.19 -5.32 -18.85
C ALA A 221 -1.97 -4.76 -18.10
N ALA A 222 -2.18 -3.80 -17.19
CA ALA A 222 -1.11 -3.28 -16.32
C ALA A 222 -0.55 -4.36 -15.39
N GLY A 223 -1.41 -5.21 -14.82
CA GLY A 223 -0.99 -6.34 -13.98
C GLY A 223 -0.10 -7.34 -14.72
N ARG A 224 -0.46 -7.70 -15.95
CA ARG A 224 0.36 -8.59 -16.80
C ARG A 224 1.76 -8.01 -17.05
N ILE A 225 1.85 -6.70 -17.32
CA ILE A 225 3.15 -6.03 -17.49
C ILE A 225 3.96 -6.14 -16.19
N ALA A 226 3.36 -5.79 -15.05
CA ALA A 226 4.06 -5.83 -13.76
C ALA A 226 4.57 -7.24 -13.43
N ILE A 227 3.76 -8.28 -13.66
CA ILE A 227 4.13 -9.68 -13.44
C ILE A 227 5.27 -10.09 -14.37
N ALA A 228 5.17 -9.79 -15.67
CA ALA A 228 6.19 -10.15 -16.66
C ALA A 228 7.56 -9.54 -16.35
N HIS A 229 7.59 -8.43 -15.60
CA HIS A 229 8.80 -7.71 -15.17
C HIS A 229 9.16 -7.93 -13.70
N GLY A 230 8.63 -8.98 -13.06
CA GLY A 230 9.11 -9.47 -11.77
C GLY A 230 8.45 -8.89 -10.52
N ALA A 231 7.30 -8.22 -10.63
CA ALA A 231 6.54 -7.80 -9.46
C ALA A 231 6.17 -9.02 -8.59
N ALA A 232 6.34 -8.90 -7.27
CA ALA A 232 5.96 -9.93 -6.30
C ALA A 232 4.52 -9.76 -5.80
N TYR A 233 4.04 -8.51 -5.75
CA TYR A 233 2.72 -8.14 -5.23
C TYR A 233 2.01 -7.18 -6.19
N LEU A 234 0.68 -7.33 -6.33
CA LEU A 234 -0.20 -6.38 -6.99
C LEU A 234 -1.24 -5.86 -5.99
N ARG A 235 -1.24 -4.55 -5.75
CA ARG A 235 -2.21 -3.90 -4.85
C ARG A 235 -3.42 -3.42 -5.66
N VAL A 236 -4.59 -4.05 -5.43
CA VAL A 236 -5.78 -3.94 -6.30
C VAL A 236 -7.09 -3.76 -5.52
N HIS A 237 -8.08 -3.10 -6.14
CA HIS A 237 -9.43 -2.96 -5.59
C HIS A 237 -10.33 -4.18 -5.87
N ASP A 238 -10.12 -4.84 -7.01
CA ASP A 238 -10.93 -5.97 -7.48
C ASP A 238 -10.07 -7.23 -7.47
N VAL A 239 -10.08 -7.94 -6.33
CA VAL A 239 -9.30 -9.18 -6.14
C VAL A 239 -9.84 -10.28 -7.05
N ALA A 240 -11.17 -10.51 -7.05
CA ALA A 240 -11.80 -11.55 -7.83
C ALA A 240 -11.49 -11.42 -9.34
N GLY A 241 -11.55 -10.17 -9.86
CA GLY A 241 -11.21 -9.91 -11.26
C GLY A 241 -9.74 -10.20 -11.60
N HIS A 242 -8.82 -10.05 -10.61
CA HIS A 242 -7.39 -10.22 -10.83
C HIS A 242 -6.88 -11.65 -10.57
N ILE A 243 -7.69 -12.53 -9.97
CA ILE A 243 -7.25 -13.90 -9.62
C ILE A 243 -6.72 -14.68 -10.83
N LYS A 244 -7.29 -14.46 -12.01
CA LYS A 244 -6.84 -15.10 -13.24
C LYS A 244 -5.39 -14.80 -13.61
N LEU A 245 -4.84 -13.66 -13.17
CA LEU A 245 -3.42 -13.34 -13.40
C LEU A 245 -2.48 -14.29 -12.67
N GLN A 246 -2.93 -14.97 -11.61
CA GLN A 246 -2.16 -15.99 -10.91
C GLN A 246 -2.09 -17.31 -11.69
N GLU A 247 -3.05 -17.54 -12.57
CA GLU A 247 -3.15 -18.75 -13.40
C GLU A 247 -2.40 -18.59 -14.74
N GLU A 248 -2.14 -17.34 -15.14
CA GLU A 248 -1.43 -17.02 -16.40
C GLU A 248 0.12 -17.10 -16.26
N VAL A 249 0.67 -17.35 -15.04
CA VAL A 249 2.12 -17.31 -14.72
C VAL A 249 2.74 -18.69 -14.61
#